data_de692a128f33691523991570000a6e73
#
_entry.id   de692a128f33691523991570000a6e73
#
_cell.length_a   1.000
_cell.length_b   1.000
_cell.length_c   1.000
_cell.angle_alpha   90.00
_cell.angle_beta   90.00
_cell.angle_gamma   90.00
#
_symmetry.space_group_name_H-M   'P 1'
#
loop_
_entity.id
_entity.type
_entity.pdbx_description
1 polymer ?
#
loop_
_entity_poly.entity_id
_entity_poly.type
_entity_poly.pdbx_seq_one_letter_code
_entity_poly.pdbx_strand_id
1 'polypeptide(L)'
;MERPLRKAEYTIHIEVPPNPFWASVGLSIEPLPIGSGVQYESRVSLGYLNQSFQNAVMEGVLYGCEQGLYGWKVTDCKICFEYGLYYSPVSTPADFRLLSPIVLEQALKKAGTELLEPYLHFEIYAPQEYLSRAYHDAPRYCADIVSTQIKNDEVILKGEIPARCIQEYRNDLTYFTN
;
A
#
# COMPACT_ATOMS: atom_id res chain seq x y z
N MET A 1 3.04 -5.21 0.22
CA MET A 1 2.14 -4.12 -0.24
C MET A 1 2.10 -4.09 -1.76
N GLU A 2 1.07 -3.53 -2.37
CA GLU A 2 0.94 -3.39 -3.83
C GLU A 2 0.99 -1.91 -4.23
N ARG A 3 1.71 -1.59 -5.30
CA ARG A 3 1.81 -0.24 -5.85
C ARG A 3 1.45 -0.27 -7.34
N PRO A 4 0.60 0.67 -7.86
CA PRO A 4 0.34 0.72 -9.29
C PRO A 4 1.60 1.09 -10.08
N LEU A 5 1.75 0.49 -11.28
CA LEU A 5 2.91 0.73 -12.14
C LEU A 5 2.77 1.98 -13.01
N ARG A 6 1.53 2.33 -13.38
CA ARG A 6 1.22 3.44 -14.28
C ARG A 6 -0.14 4.04 -13.98
N LYS A 7 -0.36 5.24 -14.51
CA LYS A 7 -1.68 5.85 -14.45
C LYS A 7 -2.70 5.04 -15.24
N ALA A 8 -3.87 4.83 -14.66
CA ALA A 8 -5.02 4.22 -15.33
C ALA A 8 -6.33 4.82 -14.82
N GLU A 9 -7.36 4.70 -15.64
CA GLU A 9 -8.70 5.17 -15.36
C GLU A 9 -9.70 4.06 -15.69
N TYR A 10 -10.73 3.94 -14.85
CA TYR A 10 -11.82 3.01 -15.08
C TYR A 10 -13.14 3.59 -14.58
N THR A 11 -14.22 3.35 -15.34
CA THR A 11 -15.56 3.81 -15.00
C THR A 11 -16.56 2.69 -15.19
N ILE A 12 -17.43 2.50 -14.21
CA ILE A 12 -18.59 1.61 -14.30
C ILE A 12 -19.84 2.49 -14.27
N HIS A 13 -20.67 2.31 -15.28
CA HIS A 13 -21.89 3.10 -15.46
C HIS A 13 -23.10 2.36 -14.91
N ILE A 14 -24.06 3.13 -14.40
CA ILE A 14 -25.41 2.66 -14.01
C ILE A 14 -26.11 2.04 -15.23
N GLU A 15 -26.93 1.01 -14.98
CA GLU A 15 -27.70 0.28 -16.02
C GLU A 15 -26.83 -0.42 -17.09
N VAL A 16 -25.51 -0.44 -16.94
CA VAL A 16 -24.61 -1.17 -17.85
C VAL A 16 -24.19 -2.45 -17.17
N PRO A 17 -24.60 -3.65 -17.65
CA PRO A 17 -24.18 -4.92 -17.08
C PRO A 17 -22.65 -5.07 -17.07
N PRO A 18 -22.06 -5.67 -16.04
CA PRO A 18 -22.69 -6.38 -14.93
C PRO A 18 -22.94 -5.53 -13.66
N ASN A 19 -23.10 -4.19 -13.77
CA ASN A 19 -23.30 -3.33 -12.60
C ASN A 19 -24.69 -3.57 -11.94
N PRO A 20 -24.74 -4.13 -10.72
CA PRO A 20 -26.00 -4.34 -10.01
C PRO A 20 -26.45 -3.12 -9.17
N PHE A 21 -25.63 -2.05 -9.12
CA PHE A 21 -25.83 -0.89 -8.26
C PHE A 21 -26.42 0.29 -9.03
N TRP A 22 -27.23 1.08 -8.35
CA TRP A 22 -27.79 2.32 -8.87
C TRP A 22 -26.83 3.50 -8.72
N ALA A 23 -25.60 3.30 -9.17
CA ALA A 23 -24.55 4.30 -9.16
C ALA A 23 -23.62 4.16 -10.37
N SER A 24 -23.05 5.29 -10.83
CA SER A 24 -21.87 5.28 -11.67
C SER A 24 -20.69 5.83 -10.90
N VAL A 25 -19.54 5.19 -11.01
CA VAL A 25 -18.29 5.62 -10.39
C VAL A 25 -17.16 5.53 -11.42
N GLY A 26 -16.42 6.62 -11.57
CA GLY A 26 -15.20 6.67 -12.37
C GLY A 26 -14.02 7.09 -11.50
N LEU A 27 -12.98 6.27 -11.49
CA LEU A 27 -11.76 6.50 -10.73
C LEU A 27 -10.55 6.58 -11.66
N SER A 28 -9.61 7.48 -11.36
CA SER A 28 -8.25 7.41 -11.87
C SER A 28 -7.31 7.04 -10.75
N ILE A 29 -6.27 6.26 -11.08
CA ILE A 29 -5.20 5.89 -10.15
C ILE A 29 -3.85 6.20 -10.81
N GLU A 30 -2.91 6.76 -10.05
CA GLU A 30 -1.56 7.02 -10.50
C GLU A 30 -0.54 6.69 -9.40
N PRO A 31 0.65 6.17 -9.77
CA PRO A 31 1.70 5.87 -8.79
C PRO A 31 2.27 7.16 -8.22
N LEU A 32 2.63 7.10 -6.94
CA LEU A 32 3.40 8.12 -6.22
C LEU A 32 4.77 7.56 -5.82
N PRO A 33 5.72 8.39 -5.39
CA PRO A 33 6.99 7.94 -4.82
C PRO A 33 6.77 6.98 -3.64
N ILE A 34 7.70 6.05 -3.45
CA ILE A 34 7.67 5.10 -2.34
C ILE A 34 7.64 5.86 -1.00
N GLY A 35 6.76 5.42 -0.09
CA GLY A 35 6.54 6.05 1.20
C GLY A 35 5.47 7.14 1.21
N SER A 36 4.82 7.44 0.08
CA SER A 36 3.76 8.46 -0.02
C SER A 36 2.42 8.02 0.57
N GLY A 37 2.22 6.71 0.74
CA GLY A 37 0.94 6.16 1.15
C GLY A 37 -0.17 6.32 0.11
N VAL A 38 -1.42 6.20 0.56
CA VAL A 38 -2.60 6.39 -0.29
C VAL A 38 -3.12 7.81 -0.13
N GLN A 39 -3.25 8.53 -1.25
CA GLN A 39 -3.87 9.85 -1.32
C GLN A 39 -5.19 9.77 -2.09
N TYR A 40 -6.24 10.36 -1.55
CA TYR A 40 -7.54 10.41 -2.19
C TYR A 40 -7.96 11.85 -2.45
N GLU A 41 -8.50 12.10 -3.65
CA GLU A 41 -9.03 13.40 -4.06
C GLU A 41 -10.36 13.19 -4.80
N SER A 42 -11.34 14.07 -4.58
CA SER A 42 -12.55 14.15 -5.40
C SER A 42 -12.49 15.35 -6.34
N ARG A 43 -12.70 15.13 -7.62
CA ARG A 43 -12.86 16.17 -8.64
C ARG A 43 -14.31 16.40 -9.01
N VAL A 44 -15.21 15.61 -8.45
CA VAL A 44 -16.66 15.77 -8.64
C VAL A 44 -17.17 16.87 -7.75
N SER A 45 -17.88 17.84 -8.33
CA SER A 45 -18.40 18.97 -7.54
C SER A 45 -19.53 18.55 -6.63
N LEU A 46 -19.62 19.18 -5.43
CA LEU A 46 -20.69 18.95 -4.47
C LEU A 46 -22.08 19.37 -4.98
N GLY A 47 -22.13 20.30 -5.92
CA GLY A 47 -23.38 20.70 -6.57
C GLY A 47 -23.93 19.65 -7.54
N TYR A 48 -23.05 18.77 -8.05
CA TYR A 48 -23.43 17.68 -8.94
C TYR A 48 -23.72 16.38 -8.19
N LEU A 49 -22.86 16.02 -7.23
CA LEU A 49 -23.01 14.83 -6.40
C LEU A 49 -22.84 15.21 -4.93
N ASN A 50 -23.88 14.99 -4.12
CA ASN A 50 -23.88 15.43 -2.74
C ASN A 50 -22.78 14.77 -1.89
N GLN A 51 -22.49 15.38 -0.73
CA GLN A 51 -21.41 14.96 0.18
C GLN A 51 -21.56 13.51 0.65
N SER A 52 -22.80 13.03 0.88
CA SER A 52 -23.00 11.67 1.39
C SER A 52 -22.60 10.58 0.39
N PHE A 53 -22.82 10.82 -0.90
CA PHE A 53 -22.36 9.93 -1.96
C PHE A 53 -20.84 10.00 -2.13
N GLN A 54 -20.25 11.20 -2.10
CA GLN A 54 -18.80 11.35 -2.20
C GLN A 54 -18.07 10.71 -1.02
N ASN A 55 -18.59 10.84 0.19
CA ASN A 55 -18.04 10.13 1.36
C ASN A 55 -18.13 8.62 1.20
N ALA A 56 -19.24 8.12 0.67
CA ALA A 56 -19.41 6.69 0.42
C ALA A 56 -18.41 6.14 -0.63
N VAL A 57 -18.10 6.93 -1.67
CA VAL A 57 -17.03 6.58 -2.63
C VAL A 57 -15.68 6.52 -1.92
N MET A 58 -15.33 7.53 -1.13
CA MET A 58 -14.08 7.57 -0.38
C MET A 58 -13.93 6.37 0.55
N GLU A 59 -14.96 6.06 1.33
CA GLU A 59 -14.99 4.90 2.23
C GLU A 59 -14.78 3.59 1.45
N GLY A 60 -15.48 3.41 0.32
CA GLY A 60 -15.35 2.23 -0.53
C GLY A 60 -13.96 2.11 -1.16
N VAL A 61 -13.38 3.21 -1.62
CA VAL A 61 -12.02 3.23 -2.18
C VAL A 61 -10.99 2.85 -1.11
N LEU A 62 -11.06 3.46 0.07
CA LEU A 62 -10.12 3.16 1.17
C LEU A 62 -10.25 1.70 1.63
N TYR A 63 -11.48 1.18 1.71
CA TYR A 63 -11.73 -0.23 1.98
C TYR A 63 -11.10 -1.13 0.91
N GLY A 64 -11.25 -0.80 -0.38
CA GLY A 64 -10.65 -1.53 -1.50
C GLY A 64 -9.11 -1.51 -1.47
N CYS A 65 -8.50 -0.45 -0.92
CA CYS A 65 -7.05 -0.36 -0.76
C CYS A 65 -6.49 -1.34 0.30
N GLU A 66 -7.30 -1.85 1.22
CA GLU A 66 -6.83 -2.83 2.20
C GLU A 66 -6.58 -4.20 1.56
N GLN A 67 -7.18 -4.48 0.38
CA GLN A 67 -7.02 -5.72 -0.36
C GLN A 67 -6.89 -5.41 -1.86
N GLY A 68 -5.67 -5.29 -2.35
CA GLY A 68 -5.36 -5.11 -3.76
C GLY A 68 -5.59 -6.37 -4.60
N LEU A 69 -4.98 -6.43 -5.78
CA LEU A 69 -5.19 -7.52 -6.74
C LEU A 69 -4.72 -8.88 -6.23
N TYR A 70 -3.71 -8.91 -5.36
CA TYR A 70 -3.11 -10.13 -4.81
C TYR A 70 -3.41 -10.29 -3.31
N GLY A 71 -4.37 -9.53 -2.78
CA GLY A 71 -4.73 -9.55 -1.36
C GLY A 71 -3.80 -8.75 -0.45
N TRP A 72 -2.88 -7.97 -1.02
CA TRP A 72 -1.98 -7.10 -0.27
C TRP A 72 -2.52 -5.66 -0.23
N LYS A 73 -2.20 -4.94 0.83
CA LYS A 73 -2.56 -3.54 0.95
C LYS A 73 -1.98 -2.70 -0.18
N VAL A 74 -2.81 -1.89 -0.84
CA VAL A 74 -2.39 -0.90 -1.85
C VAL A 74 -1.73 0.29 -1.16
N THR A 75 -0.64 0.79 -1.74
CA THR A 75 0.10 1.94 -1.21
C THR A 75 0.72 2.77 -2.33
N ASP A 76 1.26 3.93 -1.97
CA ASP A 76 2.05 4.80 -2.83
C ASP A 76 1.34 5.15 -4.14
N CYS A 77 0.09 5.57 -3.99
CA CYS A 77 -0.74 5.98 -5.12
C CYS A 77 -1.66 7.15 -4.76
N LYS A 78 -2.02 7.89 -5.79
CA LYS A 78 -3.10 8.88 -5.75
C LYS A 78 -4.31 8.32 -6.49
N ILE A 79 -5.46 8.35 -5.84
CA ILE A 79 -6.73 7.94 -6.40
C ILE A 79 -7.64 9.15 -6.48
N CYS A 80 -8.12 9.44 -7.69
CA CYS A 80 -9.03 10.56 -7.90
C CYS A 80 -10.40 10.04 -8.29
N PHE A 81 -11.43 10.57 -7.65
CA PHE A 81 -12.82 10.39 -8.05
C PHE A 81 -13.15 11.38 -9.16
N GLU A 82 -13.20 10.89 -10.40
CA GLU A 82 -13.32 11.70 -11.60
C GLU A 82 -14.77 11.88 -12.06
N TYR A 83 -15.61 10.86 -11.83
CA TYR A 83 -16.97 10.84 -12.34
C TYR A 83 -17.89 10.07 -11.41
N GLY A 84 -19.09 10.64 -11.14
CA GLY A 84 -20.14 9.97 -10.40
C GLY A 84 -21.51 10.36 -10.97
N LEU A 85 -22.44 9.41 -11.04
CA LEU A 85 -23.83 9.65 -11.45
C LEU A 85 -24.76 8.89 -10.52
N TYR A 86 -25.85 9.52 -10.13
CA TYR A 86 -26.90 8.91 -9.34
C TYR A 86 -28.25 9.04 -10.06
N TYR A 87 -29.20 8.17 -9.69
CA TYR A 87 -30.55 8.18 -10.20
C TYR A 87 -31.53 8.41 -9.04
N SER A 88 -32.16 9.59 -9.04
CA SER A 88 -33.14 9.95 -8.00
C SER A 88 -34.51 9.30 -8.28
N PRO A 89 -35.20 8.71 -7.28
CA PRO A 89 -34.84 8.63 -5.85
C PRO A 89 -34.15 7.31 -5.45
N VAL A 90 -33.68 6.50 -6.39
CA VAL A 90 -33.30 5.08 -6.17
C VAL A 90 -31.90 4.94 -5.57
N SER A 91 -30.95 5.77 -6.02
CA SER A 91 -29.56 5.68 -5.58
C SER A 91 -29.41 5.93 -4.08
N THR A 92 -28.60 5.10 -3.45
CA THR A 92 -28.24 5.22 -2.03
C THR A 92 -26.73 5.36 -1.84
N PRO A 93 -26.24 5.88 -0.71
CA PRO A 93 -24.80 5.87 -0.42
C PRO A 93 -24.19 4.46 -0.44
N ALA A 94 -24.98 3.42 -0.10
CA ALA A 94 -24.52 2.04 -0.16
C ALA A 94 -24.14 1.60 -1.58
N ASP A 95 -24.85 2.05 -2.61
CA ASP A 95 -24.52 1.73 -4.00
C ASP A 95 -23.12 2.24 -4.36
N PHE A 96 -22.79 3.47 -3.97
CA PHE A 96 -21.47 4.05 -4.20
C PHE A 96 -20.38 3.35 -3.41
N ARG A 97 -20.65 3.04 -2.11
CA ARG A 97 -19.69 2.37 -1.23
C ARG A 97 -19.32 0.99 -1.75
N LEU A 98 -20.29 0.23 -2.24
CA LEU A 98 -20.07 -1.15 -2.72
C LEU A 98 -19.49 -1.20 -4.14
N LEU A 99 -19.82 -0.22 -4.99
CA LEU A 99 -19.32 -0.15 -6.35
C LEU A 99 -17.86 0.32 -6.40
N SER A 100 -17.45 1.24 -5.52
CA SER A 100 -16.14 1.87 -5.56
C SER A 100 -14.95 0.90 -5.47
N PRO A 101 -14.94 -0.11 -4.58
CA PRO A 101 -13.85 -1.09 -4.57
C PRO A 101 -13.77 -1.92 -5.86
N ILE A 102 -14.90 -2.20 -6.51
CA ILE A 102 -14.93 -2.93 -7.79
C ILE A 102 -14.30 -2.08 -8.90
N VAL A 103 -14.63 -0.79 -8.96
CA VAL A 103 -14.03 0.16 -9.92
C VAL A 103 -12.53 0.28 -9.67
N LEU A 104 -12.11 0.38 -8.39
CA LEU A 104 -10.70 0.45 -8.01
C LEU A 104 -9.94 -0.81 -8.46
N GLU A 105 -10.50 -1.99 -8.25
CA GLU A 105 -9.89 -3.25 -8.70
C GLU A 105 -9.67 -3.26 -10.21
N GLN A 106 -10.65 -2.80 -11.00
CA GLN A 106 -10.50 -2.73 -12.45
C GLN A 106 -9.45 -1.67 -12.88
N ALA A 107 -9.40 -0.53 -12.19
CA ALA A 107 -8.36 0.47 -12.42
C ALA A 107 -6.96 -0.07 -12.09
N LEU A 108 -6.80 -0.81 -10.99
CA LEU A 108 -5.55 -1.50 -10.63
C LEU A 108 -5.15 -2.56 -11.65
N LYS A 109 -6.10 -3.39 -12.13
CA LYS A 109 -5.84 -4.36 -13.20
C LYS A 109 -5.31 -3.67 -14.47
N LYS A 110 -5.90 -2.55 -14.84
CA LYS A 110 -5.48 -1.77 -16.01
C LYS A 110 -4.13 -1.08 -15.80
N ALA A 111 -3.85 -0.60 -14.58
CA ALA A 111 -2.57 0.02 -14.21
C ALA A 111 -1.44 -1.00 -14.16
N GLY A 112 -1.75 -2.26 -13.82
CA GLY A 112 -0.78 -3.22 -13.32
C GLY A 112 -0.27 -2.83 -11.95
N THR A 113 0.18 -3.78 -11.15
CA THR A 113 0.76 -3.51 -9.83
C THR A 113 2.09 -4.24 -9.66
N GLU A 114 2.99 -3.67 -8.88
CA GLU A 114 4.20 -4.31 -8.37
C GLU A 114 4.05 -4.61 -6.89
N LEU A 115 4.70 -5.67 -6.43
CA LEU A 115 4.74 -6.03 -5.03
C LEU A 115 5.92 -5.35 -4.36
N LEU A 116 5.64 -4.57 -3.32
CA LEU A 116 6.65 -3.95 -2.47
C LEU A 116 6.82 -4.79 -1.21
N GLU A 117 8.07 -5.16 -0.92
CA GLU A 117 8.44 -5.81 0.32
C GLU A 117 8.79 -4.75 1.37
N PRO A 118 8.24 -4.84 2.60
CA PRO A 118 8.64 -3.94 3.67
C PRO A 118 10.06 -4.25 4.13
N TYR A 119 10.89 -3.21 4.28
CA TYR A 119 12.18 -3.26 4.95
C TYR A 119 12.02 -2.74 6.38
N LEU A 120 12.71 -3.37 7.31
CA LEU A 120 12.75 -2.99 8.72
C LEU A 120 14.14 -2.46 9.04
N HIS A 121 14.20 -1.38 9.81
CA HIS A 121 15.45 -0.94 10.41
C HIS A 121 15.77 -1.82 11.61
N PHE A 122 17.02 -2.22 11.73
CA PHE A 122 17.51 -2.95 12.90
C PHE A 122 18.66 -2.24 13.57
N GLU A 123 18.83 -2.48 14.85
CA GLU A 123 19.98 -2.04 15.65
C GLU A 123 20.45 -3.22 16.50
N ILE A 124 21.74 -3.58 16.35
CA ILE A 124 22.38 -4.70 17.04
C ILE A 124 23.44 -4.15 17.96
N TYR A 125 23.42 -4.55 19.20
CA TYR A 125 24.42 -4.31 20.22
C TYR A 125 25.16 -5.61 20.47
N ALA A 126 26.47 -5.65 20.24
CA ALA A 126 27.26 -6.86 20.41
C ALA A 126 28.72 -6.52 20.82
N PRO A 127 29.47 -7.45 21.44
CA PRO A 127 30.91 -7.30 21.62
C PRO A 127 31.64 -7.11 20.30
N GLN A 128 32.74 -6.36 20.30
CA GLN A 128 33.48 -6.01 19.09
C GLN A 128 33.97 -7.24 18.31
N GLU A 129 34.23 -8.36 18.97
CA GLU A 129 34.65 -9.62 18.34
C GLU A 129 33.62 -10.18 17.33
N TYR A 130 32.35 -9.85 17.48
CA TYR A 130 31.26 -10.28 16.56
C TYR A 130 31.14 -9.42 15.28
N LEU A 131 31.88 -8.31 15.20
CA LEU A 131 31.80 -7.38 14.06
C LEU A 131 32.02 -8.07 12.71
N SER A 132 33.11 -8.81 12.59
CA SER A 132 33.47 -9.51 11.33
C SER A 132 32.42 -10.53 10.92
N ARG A 133 31.83 -11.22 11.90
CA ARG A 133 30.79 -12.19 11.65
C ARG A 133 29.48 -11.53 11.23
N ALA A 134 29.08 -10.46 11.88
CA ALA A 134 27.88 -9.72 11.51
C ALA A 134 27.92 -9.25 10.05
N TYR A 135 29.08 -8.73 9.59
CA TYR A 135 29.28 -8.36 8.19
C TYR A 135 29.28 -9.55 7.24
N HIS A 136 29.81 -10.70 7.67
CA HIS A 136 29.81 -11.92 6.86
C HIS A 136 28.40 -12.51 6.72
N ASP A 137 27.58 -12.47 7.78
CA ASP A 137 26.28 -13.09 7.80
C ASP A 137 25.17 -12.18 7.24
N ALA A 138 25.31 -10.85 7.32
CA ALA A 138 24.31 -9.89 6.84
C ALA A 138 23.83 -10.14 5.39
N PRO A 139 24.70 -10.37 4.39
CA PRO A 139 24.28 -10.65 3.02
C PRO A 139 23.43 -11.91 2.88
N ARG A 140 23.62 -12.92 3.75
CA ARG A 140 22.87 -14.17 3.74
C ARG A 140 21.37 -13.94 4.03
N TYR A 141 21.07 -12.90 4.82
CA TYR A 141 19.70 -12.49 5.18
C TYR A 141 19.23 -11.28 4.37
N CYS A 142 19.95 -10.93 3.29
CA CYS A 142 19.68 -9.72 2.52
C CYS A 142 19.65 -8.44 3.39
N ALA A 143 20.39 -8.45 4.51
CA ALA A 143 20.52 -7.30 5.39
C ALA A 143 21.64 -6.38 4.87
N ASP A 144 21.37 -5.07 4.91
CA ASP A 144 22.34 -4.02 4.56
C ASP A 144 22.74 -3.26 5.82
N ILE A 145 24.05 -3.24 6.14
CA ILE A 145 24.59 -2.51 7.30
C ILE A 145 24.92 -1.09 6.86
N VAL A 146 24.12 -0.15 7.31
CA VAL A 146 24.22 1.28 6.94
C VAL A 146 25.26 2.02 7.79
N SER A 147 25.38 1.68 9.07
CA SER A 147 26.35 2.32 9.96
C SER A 147 26.87 1.39 11.04
N THR A 148 28.12 1.63 11.45
CA THR A 148 28.80 0.93 12.52
C THR A 148 29.44 1.91 13.46
N GLN A 149 29.19 1.77 14.73
CA GLN A 149 29.82 2.57 15.79
C GLN A 149 30.48 1.62 16.80
N ILE A 150 31.73 1.91 17.17
CA ILE A 150 32.47 1.16 18.19
C ILE A 150 32.59 2.05 19.43
N LYS A 151 32.20 1.56 20.57
CA LYS A 151 32.25 2.28 21.86
C LYS A 151 32.60 1.30 22.99
N ASN A 152 33.77 1.46 23.62
CA ASN A 152 34.17 0.70 24.82
C ASN A 152 34.02 -0.83 24.64
N ASP A 153 34.64 -1.42 23.63
CA ASP A 153 34.59 -2.86 23.28
C ASP A 153 33.18 -3.38 22.84
N GLU A 154 32.20 -2.50 22.73
CA GLU A 154 30.90 -2.82 22.14
C GLU A 154 30.81 -2.22 20.74
N VAL A 155 30.12 -2.95 19.85
CA VAL A 155 29.76 -2.46 18.52
C VAL A 155 28.27 -2.25 18.43
N ILE A 156 27.87 -1.14 17.83
CA ILE A 156 26.48 -0.84 17.46
C ILE A 156 26.40 -0.87 15.94
N LEU A 157 25.66 -1.83 15.42
CA LEU A 157 25.38 -1.98 14.00
C LEU A 157 23.95 -1.53 13.72
N LYS A 158 23.77 -0.62 12.76
CA LYS A 158 22.45 -0.22 12.28
C LYS A 158 22.34 -0.55 10.81
N GLY A 159 21.20 -1.05 10.42
CA GLY A 159 20.96 -1.45 9.04
C GLY A 159 19.50 -1.64 8.72
N GLU A 160 19.28 -2.17 7.52
CA GLU A 160 17.96 -2.47 6.98
C GLU A 160 17.91 -3.95 6.57
N ILE A 161 16.75 -4.57 6.75
CA ILE A 161 16.54 -5.98 6.43
C ILE A 161 15.12 -6.20 5.91
N PRO A 162 14.92 -7.05 4.88
CA PRO A 162 13.59 -7.45 4.47
C PRO A 162 12.81 -8.09 5.62
N ALA A 163 11.54 -7.70 5.79
CA ALA A 163 10.73 -8.17 6.92
C ALA A 163 10.64 -9.70 7.00
N ARG A 164 10.69 -10.41 5.85
CA ARG A 164 10.69 -11.88 5.81
C ARG A 164 11.92 -12.51 6.47
N CYS A 165 13.06 -11.83 6.47
CA CYS A 165 14.34 -12.38 6.95
C CYS A 165 14.62 -12.05 8.41
N ILE A 166 13.91 -11.08 9.03
CA ILE A 166 14.25 -10.57 10.36
C ILE A 166 14.20 -11.65 11.44
N GLN A 167 13.22 -12.56 11.38
CA GLN A 167 13.07 -13.60 12.42
C GLN A 167 14.20 -14.62 12.38
N GLU A 168 14.60 -15.04 11.19
CA GLU A 168 15.71 -15.98 10.98
C GLU A 168 17.03 -15.35 11.40
N TYR A 169 17.28 -14.11 10.97
CA TYR A 169 18.47 -13.35 11.36
C TYR A 169 18.55 -13.16 12.87
N ARG A 170 17.44 -12.81 13.53
CA ARG A 170 17.38 -12.67 14.98
C ARG A 170 17.69 -13.99 15.71
N ASN A 171 17.17 -15.11 15.23
CA ASN A 171 17.41 -16.43 15.84
C ASN A 171 18.90 -16.79 15.74
N ASP A 172 19.52 -16.59 14.60
CA ASP A 172 20.96 -16.87 14.41
C ASP A 172 21.82 -15.96 15.29
N LEU A 173 21.51 -14.66 15.40
CA LEU A 173 22.22 -13.75 16.31
C LEU A 173 22.14 -14.23 17.77
N THR A 174 20.97 -14.62 18.24
CA THR A 174 20.74 -15.06 19.64
C THR A 174 21.49 -16.35 19.94
N TYR A 175 21.65 -17.24 18.96
CA TYR A 175 22.37 -18.51 19.14
C TYR A 175 23.87 -18.31 19.40
N PHE A 176 24.44 -17.17 19.01
CA PHE A 176 25.87 -16.89 19.13
C PHE A 176 26.24 -15.86 20.21
N THR A 177 25.24 -15.20 20.81
CA THR A 177 25.46 -14.24 21.90
C THR A 177 25.17 -14.83 23.30
N ASN A 178 24.76 -16.11 23.35
CA ASN A 178 24.66 -16.92 24.56
C ASN A 178 25.87 -17.87 24.59
#